data_ef29086de3f318feedf3575ef2264ca7
#
_entry.id   ef29086de3f318feedf3575ef2264ca7
#
_cell.length_a   1.000
_cell.length_b   1.000
_cell.length_c   1.000
_cell.angle_alpha   90.00
_cell.angle_beta   90.00
_cell.angle_gamma   90.00
#
_symmetry.space_group_name_H-M   'P 1'
#
loop_
_entity.id
_entity.type
_entity.pdbx_description
1 polymer ?
#
loop_
_entity_poly.entity_id
_entity_poly.type
_entity_poly.pdbx_seq_one_letter_code
_entity_poly.pdbx_strand_id
1 'polypeptide(L)'
;VSKNTELEWIYCYKNALTSLDMSNNPELEWIYCFENPLAEFKLRNNMRLRSLHCYDSKLTTADLDDLFCSLPDRNGQSEGKISILFNTSSAENAKVLATNGRNAVTKNWTVQYYEDKSEIKGFTGNHRCTTSGLDDIKNTQDISVYPNPVEDVLNITSDKPVHSIRLYNVYGTEVLRAADTNSVDVSHLPAGVYMVRADGK
;
A
#
# COMPACT_ATOMS: atom_id res chain seq x y z
N VAL A 1 19.29 -9.73 -6.83
CA VAL A 1 19.47 -8.25 -6.72
C VAL A 1 19.41 -7.73 -5.29
N SER A 2 18.87 -8.49 -4.34
CA SER A 2 18.69 -8.07 -2.93
C SER A 2 19.96 -7.62 -2.18
N LYS A 3 21.17 -7.92 -2.70
CA LYS A 3 22.46 -7.48 -2.13
C LYS A 3 23.02 -6.21 -2.78
N ASN A 4 22.39 -5.73 -3.85
CA ASN A 4 22.84 -4.55 -4.61
C ASN A 4 22.07 -3.32 -4.15
N THR A 5 22.35 -2.84 -2.94
CA THR A 5 21.58 -1.75 -2.30
C THR A 5 21.74 -0.39 -3.00
N GLU A 6 22.82 -0.20 -3.75
CA GLU A 6 23.13 1.03 -4.54
C GLU A 6 22.63 0.94 -5.99
N LEU A 7 21.77 -0.04 -6.30
CA LEU A 7 21.24 -0.21 -7.65
C LEU A 7 20.28 0.92 -8.00
N GLU A 8 20.60 1.72 -9.02
CA GLU A 8 19.80 2.83 -9.52
C GLU A 8 18.90 2.43 -10.70
N TRP A 9 19.38 1.50 -11.55
CA TRP A 9 18.68 1.05 -12.75
C TRP A 9 18.66 -0.46 -12.85
N ILE A 10 17.51 -1.02 -13.21
CA ILE A 10 17.40 -2.43 -13.55
C ILE A 10 16.69 -2.62 -14.90
N TYR A 11 17.33 -3.35 -15.79
CA TYR A 11 16.83 -3.75 -17.10
C TYR A 11 16.77 -5.27 -17.13
N CYS A 12 15.61 -5.84 -16.84
CA CYS A 12 15.39 -7.30 -16.80
C CYS A 12 14.21 -7.73 -17.67
N TYR A 13 13.83 -6.90 -18.64
CA TYR A 13 12.74 -7.18 -19.58
C TYR A 13 13.05 -8.38 -20.51
N LYS A 14 11.99 -8.96 -21.11
CA LYS A 14 12.08 -10.10 -22.03
C LYS A 14 12.82 -11.30 -21.41
N ASN A 15 12.39 -11.71 -20.22
CA ASN A 15 12.90 -12.87 -19.51
C ASN A 15 11.73 -13.77 -19.03
N ALA A 16 12.05 -14.80 -18.28
CA ALA A 16 11.07 -15.73 -17.70
C ALA A 16 10.86 -15.50 -16.18
N LEU A 17 10.96 -14.25 -15.73
CA LEU A 17 10.79 -13.91 -14.32
C LEU A 17 9.32 -14.04 -13.93
N THR A 18 9.05 -14.82 -12.88
CA THR A 18 7.70 -14.98 -12.32
C THR A 18 7.46 -14.11 -11.09
N SER A 19 8.53 -13.66 -10.45
CA SER A 19 8.47 -12.72 -9.31
C SER A 19 9.64 -11.74 -9.36
N LEU A 20 9.42 -10.55 -8.81
CA LEU A 20 10.44 -9.51 -8.70
C LEU A 20 10.26 -8.75 -7.38
N ASP A 21 11.25 -8.86 -6.48
CA ASP A 21 11.26 -8.15 -5.20
C ASP A 21 12.40 -7.12 -5.20
N MET A 22 12.02 -5.83 -5.16
CA MET A 22 12.94 -4.68 -5.16
C MET A 22 13.01 -3.99 -3.78
N SER A 23 12.47 -4.60 -2.74
CA SER A 23 12.35 -4.01 -1.39
C SER A 23 13.71 -3.63 -0.76
N ASN A 24 14.80 -4.24 -1.21
CA ASN A 24 16.16 -4.00 -0.71
C ASN A 24 17.01 -3.09 -1.61
N ASN A 25 16.39 -2.39 -2.57
CA ASN A 25 17.09 -1.52 -3.51
C ASN A 25 16.55 -0.08 -3.42
N PRO A 26 16.84 0.66 -2.33
CA PRO A 26 16.24 1.98 -2.07
C PRO A 26 16.64 3.07 -3.07
N GLU A 27 17.80 2.90 -3.73
CA GLU A 27 18.33 3.87 -4.69
C GLU A 27 17.74 3.74 -6.11
N LEU A 28 16.84 2.74 -6.35
CA LEU A 28 16.24 2.53 -7.66
C LEU A 28 15.46 3.74 -8.16
N GLU A 29 15.82 4.19 -9.36
CA GLU A 29 15.16 5.26 -10.10
C GLU A 29 14.39 4.73 -11.32
N TRP A 30 14.91 3.68 -12.00
CA TRP A 30 14.30 3.09 -13.19
C TRP A 30 14.22 1.57 -13.12
N ILE A 31 13.02 1.04 -13.43
CA ILE A 31 12.76 -0.40 -13.51
C ILE A 31 12.11 -0.72 -14.85
N TYR A 32 12.79 -1.54 -15.66
CA TYR A 32 12.32 -2.05 -16.95
C TYR A 32 12.20 -3.57 -16.85
N CYS A 33 11.01 -4.07 -16.52
CA CYS A 33 10.74 -5.50 -16.30
C CYS A 33 9.60 -6.05 -17.16
N PHE A 34 9.22 -5.34 -18.19
CA PHE A 34 8.17 -5.71 -19.14
C PHE A 34 8.46 -7.03 -19.87
N GLU A 35 7.42 -7.67 -20.46
CA GLU A 35 7.54 -8.97 -21.15
C GLU A 35 8.20 -10.04 -20.27
N ASN A 36 7.75 -10.13 -19.01
CA ASN A 36 8.04 -11.20 -18.08
C ASN A 36 6.72 -11.75 -17.51
N PRO A 37 6.56 -13.05 -17.29
CA PRO A 37 5.34 -13.61 -16.71
C PRO A 37 5.25 -13.34 -15.19
N LEU A 38 5.48 -12.08 -14.78
CA LEU A 38 5.44 -11.67 -13.38
C LEU A 38 4.03 -11.86 -12.81
N ALA A 39 3.91 -12.68 -11.79
CA ALA A 39 2.71 -12.88 -10.97
C ALA A 39 2.87 -12.25 -9.58
N GLU A 40 4.06 -11.76 -9.24
CA GLU A 40 4.36 -11.07 -7.99
C GLU A 40 5.38 -9.97 -8.25
N PHE A 41 5.08 -8.75 -7.80
CA PHE A 41 6.01 -7.64 -7.89
C PHE A 41 5.95 -6.79 -6.61
N LYS A 42 7.09 -6.69 -5.92
CA LYS A 42 7.20 -5.97 -4.66
C LYS A 42 8.08 -4.74 -4.79
N LEU A 43 7.52 -3.60 -4.42
CA LEU A 43 8.21 -2.34 -4.20
C LEU A 43 8.05 -1.95 -2.72
N ARG A 44 9.15 -1.65 -2.04
CA ARG A 44 9.17 -1.06 -0.70
C ARG A 44 10.41 -0.19 -0.56
N ASN A 45 10.26 0.98 0.05
CA ASN A 45 11.37 1.90 0.31
C ASN A 45 12.10 2.41 -0.96
N ASN A 46 11.53 2.24 -2.16
CA ASN A 46 12.11 2.71 -3.41
C ASN A 46 11.74 4.19 -3.63
N MET A 47 12.12 5.06 -2.69
CA MET A 47 11.67 6.46 -2.62
C MET A 47 12.19 7.31 -3.78
N ARG A 48 13.23 6.85 -4.50
CA ARG A 48 13.81 7.54 -5.66
C ARG A 48 13.20 7.09 -6.99
N LEU A 49 12.32 6.06 -6.98
CA LEU A 49 11.72 5.52 -8.18
C LEU A 49 10.92 6.60 -8.93
N ARG A 50 11.19 6.73 -10.22
CA ARG A 50 10.53 7.70 -11.12
C ARG A 50 10.08 7.11 -12.45
N SER A 51 10.53 5.92 -12.80
CA SER A 51 10.11 5.25 -14.04
C SER A 51 9.98 3.75 -13.83
N LEU A 52 8.81 3.21 -14.18
CA LEU A 52 8.51 1.78 -14.10
C LEU A 52 7.81 1.32 -15.38
N HIS A 53 8.37 0.31 -16.04
CA HIS A 53 7.81 -0.32 -17.23
C HIS A 53 7.62 -1.81 -16.96
N CYS A 54 6.35 -2.25 -16.77
CA CYS A 54 5.99 -3.62 -16.41
C CYS A 54 4.79 -4.17 -17.23
N TYR A 55 4.58 -3.65 -18.43
CA TYR A 55 3.56 -4.17 -19.35
C TYR A 55 3.86 -5.61 -19.77
N ASP A 56 2.86 -6.34 -20.30
CA ASP A 56 2.94 -7.75 -20.65
C ASP A 56 3.45 -8.63 -19.49
N SER A 57 2.91 -8.37 -18.31
CA SER A 57 3.06 -9.17 -17.09
C SER A 57 1.81 -10.03 -16.84
N LYS A 58 1.86 -10.92 -15.84
CA LYS A 58 0.70 -11.68 -15.37
C LYS A 58 0.10 -11.13 -14.07
N LEU A 59 0.42 -9.89 -13.72
CA LEU A 59 -0.16 -9.22 -12.56
C LEU A 59 -1.68 -9.13 -12.70
N THR A 60 -2.39 -9.47 -11.64
CA THR A 60 -3.85 -9.36 -11.57
C THR A 60 -4.27 -7.91 -11.32
N THR A 61 -5.58 -7.63 -11.34
CA THR A 61 -6.12 -6.31 -10.92
C THR A 61 -5.69 -5.99 -9.49
N ALA A 62 -5.73 -6.95 -8.56
CA ALA A 62 -5.32 -6.76 -7.18
C ALA A 62 -3.82 -6.46 -7.06
N ASP A 63 -2.96 -7.19 -7.78
CA ASP A 63 -1.52 -6.94 -7.78
C ASP A 63 -1.16 -5.56 -8.33
N LEU A 64 -1.89 -5.09 -9.34
CA LEU A 64 -1.73 -3.74 -9.90
C LEU A 64 -2.22 -2.64 -8.94
N ASP A 65 -3.30 -2.89 -8.20
CA ASP A 65 -3.76 -1.98 -7.15
C ASP A 65 -2.73 -1.88 -6.02
N ASP A 66 -2.17 -3.00 -5.58
CA ASP A 66 -1.09 -3.03 -4.58
C ASP A 66 0.18 -2.35 -5.11
N LEU A 67 0.50 -2.52 -6.39
CA LEU A 67 1.61 -1.83 -7.04
C LEU A 67 1.40 -0.30 -7.02
N PHE A 68 0.22 0.20 -7.37
CA PHE A 68 -0.08 1.64 -7.30
C PHE A 68 0.00 2.17 -5.87
N CYS A 69 -0.41 1.37 -4.89
CA CYS A 69 -0.27 1.70 -3.48
C CYS A 69 1.19 1.76 -3.01
N SER A 70 2.06 0.94 -3.58
CA SER A 70 3.48 0.86 -3.21
C SER A 70 4.37 1.91 -3.89
N LEU A 71 3.87 2.61 -4.92
CA LEU A 71 4.61 3.70 -5.56
C LEU A 71 4.94 4.81 -4.55
N PRO A 72 6.17 5.36 -4.59
CA PRO A 72 6.53 6.48 -3.73
C PRO A 72 5.71 7.74 -4.04
N ASP A 73 5.46 8.55 -3.02
CA ASP A 73 4.87 9.88 -3.18
C ASP A 73 5.90 10.83 -3.82
N ARG A 74 5.54 11.39 -4.97
CA ARG A 74 6.38 12.33 -5.72
C ARG A 74 5.79 13.74 -5.76
N ASN A 75 4.85 14.06 -4.88
CA ASN A 75 4.32 15.42 -4.78
C ASN A 75 5.46 16.39 -4.44
N GLY A 76 5.53 17.52 -5.15
CA GLY A 76 6.64 18.46 -5.03
C GLY A 76 7.93 18.07 -5.77
N GLN A 77 7.94 16.93 -6.48
CA GLN A 77 9.04 16.46 -7.32
C GLN A 77 8.59 16.36 -8.79
N SER A 78 9.53 15.99 -9.67
CA SER A 78 9.18 15.65 -11.05
C SER A 78 8.22 14.45 -11.09
N GLU A 79 7.25 14.49 -11.99
CA GLU A 79 6.26 13.44 -12.18
C GLU A 79 6.91 12.07 -12.45
N GLY A 80 6.39 11.03 -11.81
CA GLY A 80 6.76 9.65 -12.09
C GLY A 80 5.98 9.09 -13.28
N LYS A 81 6.56 8.14 -14.01
CA LYS A 81 5.93 7.48 -15.16
C LYS A 81 5.84 5.98 -14.93
N ILE A 82 4.64 5.42 -15.09
CA ILE A 82 4.43 3.98 -15.06
C ILE A 82 3.73 3.50 -16.33
N SER A 83 4.37 2.57 -17.06
CA SER A 83 3.78 1.94 -18.26
C SER A 83 3.42 0.49 -17.93
N ILE A 84 2.12 0.22 -17.84
CA ILE A 84 1.53 -1.08 -17.48
C ILE A 84 0.83 -1.77 -18.66
N LEU A 85 0.68 -1.06 -19.77
CA LEU A 85 0.17 -1.54 -21.04
C LEU A 85 1.10 -1.11 -22.17
N PHE A 86 1.23 -1.96 -23.21
CA PHE A 86 1.99 -1.59 -24.38
C PHE A 86 1.26 -0.48 -25.18
N ASN A 87 0.01 -0.73 -25.58
CA ASN A 87 -0.83 0.23 -26.31
C ASN A 87 -2.33 0.02 -26.04
N THR A 88 -3.17 0.83 -26.68
CA THR A 88 -4.62 0.81 -26.53
C THR A 88 -5.30 -0.48 -26.99
N SER A 89 -4.63 -1.28 -27.84
CA SER A 89 -5.13 -2.57 -28.33
C SER A 89 -4.78 -3.76 -27.44
N SER A 90 -4.10 -3.52 -26.29
CA SER A 90 -3.73 -4.58 -25.37
C SER A 90 -4.97 -5.31 -24.82
N ALA A 91 -4.96 -6.64 -24.85
CA ALA A 91 -6.01 -7.48 -24.26
C ALA A 91 -6.17 -7.26 -22.73
N GLU A 92 -5.15 -6.70 -22.08
CA GLU A 92 -5.12 -6.41 -20.64
C GLU A 92 -5.82 -5.09 -20.25
N ASN A 93 -6.29 -4.29 -21.23
CA ASN A 93 -6.91 -2.99 -20.98
C ASN A 93 -8.04 -3.06 -19.94
N ALA A 94 -8.94 -4.03 -20.07
CA ALA A 94 -10.10 -4.17 -19.18
C ALA A 94 -9.64 -4.42 -17.72
N LYS A 95 -8.62 -5.24 -17.54
CA LYS A 95 -8.03 -5.55 -16.22
C LYS A 95 -7.42 -4.30 -15.59
N VAL A 96 -6.67 -3.53 -16.36
CA VAL A 96 -6.01 -2.30 -15.89
C VAL A 96 -7.05 -1.22 -15.57
N LEU A 97 -8.08 -1.05 -16.39
CA LEU A 97 -9.15 -0.09 -16.13
C LEU A 97 -10.02 -0.46 -14.91
N ALA A 98 -10.05 -1.74 -14.51
CA ALA A 98 -10.72 -2.17 -13.29
C ALA A 98 -9.94 -1.83 -12.01
N THR A 99 -8.70 -1.35 -12.09
CA THR A 99 -7.90 -0.88 -10.94
C THR A 99 -8.31 0.51 -10.48
N ASN A 100 -7.87 0.92 -9.30
CA ASN A 100 -7.93 2.31 -8.84
C ASN A 100 -6.65 3.08 -9.20
N GLY A 101 -6.48 3.43 -10.46
CA GLY A 101 -5.32 4.20 -10.94
C GLY A 101 -5.15 5.58 -10.27
N ARG A 102 -6.20 6.09 -9.57
CA ARG A 102 -6.09 7.33 -8.78
C ARG A 102 -5.05 7.21 -7.66
N ASN A 103 -4.82 5.99 -7.16
CA ASN A 103 -3.78 5.75 -6.15
C ASN A 103 -2.37 6.11 -6.64
N ALA A 104 -2.09 5.96 -7.92
CA ALA A 104 -0.85 6.43 -8.54
C ALA A 104 -0.91 7.95 -8.80
N VAL A 105 -2.00 8.44 -9.39
CA VAL A 105 -2.15 9.86 -9.78
C VAL A 105 -2.05 10.80 -8.58
N THR A 106 -2.63 10.46 -7.43
CA THR A 106 -2.56 11.27 -6.20
C THR A 106 -1.15 11.39 -5.64
N LYS A 107 -0.24 10.53 -6.06
CA LYS A 107 1.19 10.53 -5.69
C LYS A 107 2.07 11.14 -6.79
N ASN A 108 1.50 11.89 -7.71
CA ASN A 108 2.19 12.51 -8.84
C ASN A 108 2.82 11.49 -9.82
N TRP A 109 2.07 10.40 -10.14
CA TRP A 109 2.43 9.45 -11.17
C TRP A 109 1.46 9.50 -12.34
N THR A 110 1.98 9.49 -13.58
CA THR A 110 1.19 9.24 -14.78
C THR A 110 1.21 7.76 -15.12
N VAL A 111 0.03 7.16 -15.16
CA VAL A 111 -0.17 5.80 -15.68
C VAL A 111 -0.39 5.92 -17.18
N GLN A 112 0.46 5.31 -17.98
CA GLN A 112 0.50 5.55 -19.43
C GLN A 112 0.69 4.26 -20.24
N TYR A 113 0.36 4.32 -21.52
CA TYR A 113 0.79 3.34 -22.51
C TYR A 113 2.28 3.48 -22.80
N TYR A 114 2.95 2.36 -23.12
CA TYR A 114 4.38 2.40 -23.40
C TYR A 114 4.68 2.96 -24.80
N GLU A 115 3.87 2.62 -25.81
CA GLU A 115 4.13 2.92 -27.22
C GLU A 115 4.09 4.43 -27.50
N ASP A 116 3.01 5.10 -27.17
CA ASP A 116 2.77 6.50 -27.51
C ASP A 116 2.85 7.48 -26.33
N LYS A 117 3.08 6.95 -25.11
CA LYS A 117 3.15 7.69 -23.84
C LYS A 117 1.83 8.42 -23.49
N SER A 118 0.72 8.10 -24.15
CA SER A 118 -0.57 8.67 -23.78
C SER A 118 -1.03 8.14 -22.40
N GLU A 119 -1.70 9.01 -21.66
CA GLU A 119 -2.20 8.69 -20.33
C GLU A 119 -3.38 7.71 -20.40
N ILE A 120 -3.37 6.68 -19.55
CA ILE A 120 -4.50 5.77 -19.36
C ILE A 120 -5.52 6.45 -18.45
N LYS A 121 -6.76 6.57 -18.93
CA LYS A 121 -7.89 7.20 -18.24
C LYS A 121 -9.04 6.23 -18.09
N GLY A 122 -10.02 6.59 -17.24
CA GLY A 122 -11.25 5.81 -17.11
C GLY A 122 -11.14 4.64 -16.14
N PHE A 123 -10.25 4.71 -15.17
CA PHE A 123 -10.17 3.75 -14.06
C PHE A 123 -11.50 3.68 -13.30
N THR A 124 -12.00 2.48 -13.06
CA THR A 124 -13.29 2.21 -12.40
C THR A 124 -13.16 1.57 -11.03
N GLY A 125 -11.99 1.06 -10.69
CA GLY A 125 -11.71 0.46 -9.38
C GLY A 125 -11.81 1.45 -8.23
N ASN A 126 -12.04 0.92 -7.04
CA ASN A 126 -12.19 1.67 -5.80
C ASN A 126 -11.27 1.18 -4.67
N HIS A 127 -10.25 0.40 -5.01
CA HIS A 127 -9.26 -0.08 -4.04
C HIS A 127 -8.64 1.10 -3.28
N ARG A 128 -8.56 0.98 -1.97
CA ARG A 128 -7.94 1.99 -1.11
C ARG A 128 -6.60 1.49 -0.62
N CYS A 129 -5.57 2.32 -0.79
CA CYS A 129 -4.28 2.02 -0.21
C CYS A 129 -4.37 2.08 1.31
N THR A 130 -3.95 1.02 1.93
CA THR A 130 -3.81 0.96 3.37
C THR A 130 -2.47 1.61 3.76
N THR A 131 -2.53 2.59 4.63
CA THR A 131 -1.36 3.43 5.00
C THR A 131 -0.61 2.91 6.21
N SER A 132 -0.46 1.60 6.38
CA SER A 132 0.37 1.13 7.49
C SER A 132 0.86 -0.31 7.32
N GLY A 133 2.08 -0.57 7.70
CA GLY A 133 2.67 -1.90 7.79
C GLY A 133 2.06 -2.79 8.89
N LEU A 134 0.74 -2.71 9.08
CA LEU A 134 -0.05 -3.52 10.02
C LEU A 134 -1.19 -4.29 9.34
N ASP A 135 -1.22 -4.35 7.99
CA ASP A 135 -2.36 -4.87 7.23
C ASP A 135 -2.34 -6.36 6.90
N ASP A 136 -1.60 -7.17 7.62
CA ASP A 136 -1.77 -8.63 7.56
C ASP A 136 -2.81 -9.17 8.55
N ILE A 137 -3.59 -8.30 9.18
CA ILE A 137 -4.79 -8.72 9.91
C ILE A 137 -5.99 -8.41 9.03
N LYS A 138 -6.37 -9.34 8.14
CA LYS A 138 -7.71 -9.42 7.58
C LYS A 138 -8.70 -9.67 8.74
N ASN A 139 -8.98 -8.63 9.49
CA ASN A 139 -10.10 -8.61 10.41
C ASN A 139 -11.05 -7.52 9.95
N THR A 140 -12.05 -7.91 9.16
CA THR A 140 -13.18 -7.09 8.76
C THR A 140 -14.07 -6.80 9.98
N GLN A 141 -13.54 -6.07 10.94
CA GLN A 141 -14.34 -5.46 11.99
C GLN A 141 -14.16 -3.96 11.86
N ASP A 142 -15.23 -3.25 11.53
CA ASP A 142 -15.27 -1.80 11.62
C ASP A 142 -15.21 -1.42 13.11
N ILE A 143 -13.99 -1.28 13.63
CA ILE A 143 -13.72 -0.79 14.97
C ILE A 143 -13.45 0.70 14.88
N SER A 144 -14.26 1.51 15.52
CA SER A 144 -14.03 2.93 15.68
C SER A 144 -13.66 3.23 17.13
N VAL A 145 -12.65 4.07 17.30
CA VAL A 145 -12.11 4.48 18.60
C VAL A 145 -12.29 6.00 18.75
N TYR A 146 -12.99 6.44 19.79
CA TYR A 146 -13.32 7.87 19.99
C TYR A 146 -13.52 8.25 21.47
N PRO A 147 -13.35 9.54 21.82
CA PRO A 147 -12.75 10.57 20.98
C PRO A 147 -11.26 10.31 20.75
N ASN A 148 -10.71 10.92 19.71
CA ASN A 148 -9.27 10.93 19.49
C ASN A 148 -8.85 12.33 18.98
N PRO A 149 -8.13 13.14 19.79
CA PRO A 149 -7.58 12.78 21.12
C PRO A 149 -8.65 12.51 22.19
N VAL A 150 -8.27 11.72 23.20
CA VAL A 150 -9.09 11.39 24.37
C VAL A 150 -8.51 12.06 25.62
N GLU A 151 -9.39 12.58 26.48
CA GLU A 151 -9.01 13.17 27.78
C GLU A 151 -9.26 12.17 28.93
N ASP A 152 -10.53 11.70 29.07
CA ASP A 152 -10.93 10.88 30.21
C ASP A 152 -11.36 9.46 29.82
N VAL A 153 -12.30 9.32 28.88
CA VAL A 153 -12.91 8.04 28.55
C VAL A 153 -12.75 7.73 27.05
N LEU A 154 -12.08 6.63 26.76
CA LEU A 154 -11.96 6.08 25.42
C LEU A 154 -13.12 5.12 25.15
N ASN A 155 -13.85 5.33 24.06
CA ASN A 155 -14.92 4.46 23.62
C ASN A 155 -14.53 3.69 22.36
N ILE A 156 -15.03 2.46 22.25
CA ILE A 156 -14.84 1.60 21.10
C ILE A 156 -16.21 1.16 20.59
N THR A 157 -16.47 1.39 19.30
CA THR A 157 -17.60 0.78 18.60
C THR A 157 -17.10 -0.29 17.67
N SER A 158 -17.81 -1.41 17.61
CA SER A 158 -17.52 -2.55 16.77
C SER A 158 -18.84 -3.26 16.41
N ASP A 159 -18.90 -3.84 15.23
CA ASP A 159 -20.04 -4.66 14.79
C ASP A 159 -20.20 -5.96 15.60
N LYS A 160 -19.18 -6.36 16.33
CA LYS A 160 -19.20 -7.53 17.22
C LYS A 160 -18.92 -7.12 18.66
N PRO A 161 -19.37 -7.92 19.64
CA PRO A 161 -19.05 -7.67 21.04
C PRO A 161 -17.54 -7.62 21.28
N VAL A 162 -17.08 -6.58 21.97
CA VAL A 162 -15.69 -6.43 22.39
C VAL A 162 -15.51 -7.16 23.73
N HIS A 163 -14.62 -8.16 23.76
CA HIS A 163 -14.33 -8.94 24.97
C HIS A 163 -13.11 -8.46 25.74
N SER A 164 -12.18 -7.81 25.08
CA SER A 164 -11.04 -7.20 25.77
C SER A 164 -10.55 -5.95 25.05
N ILE A 165 -10.19 -4.96 25.84
CA ILE A 165 -9.50 -3.75 25.40
C ILE A 165 -8.14 -3.74 26.10
N ARG A 166 -7.07 -3.52 25.34
CA ARG A 166 -5.71 -3.38 25.87
C ARG A 166 -5.06 -2.14 25.27
N LEU A 167 -4.43 -1.35 26.11
CA LEU A 167 -3.64 -0.22 25.68
C LEU A 167 -2.16 -0.48 25.90
N TYR A 168 -1.35 -0.13 24.92
CA TYR A 168 0.10 -0.26 24.95
C TYR A 168 0.74 1.11 24.72
N ASN A 169 1.80 1.41 25.46
CA ASN A 169 2.60 2.59 25.20
C ASN A 169 3.49 2.39 23.94
N VAL A 170 4.22 3.44 23.54
CA VAL A 170 5.11 3.42 22.36
C VAL A 170 6.26 2.39 22.45
N TYR A 171 6.54 1.86 23.66
CA TYR A 171 7.52 0.80 23.86
C TYR A 171 6.91 -0.61 23.80
N GLY A 172 5.60 -0.73 23.51
CA GLY A 172 4.89 -2.00 23.46
C GLY A 172 4.53 -2.58 24.84
N THR A 173 4.67 -1.80 25.93
CA THR A 173 4.29 -2.23 27.28
C THR A 173 2.78 -2.06 27.46
N GLU A 174 2.07 -3.11 27.91
CA GLU A 174 0.65 -3.03 28.28
C GLU A 174 0.49 -2.11 29.50
N VAL A 175 -0.28 -1.03 29.37
CA VAL A 175 -0.49 -0.02 30.42
C VAL A 175 -1.92 -0.02 30.96
N LEU A 176 -2.86 -0.63 30.22
CA LEU A 176 -4.25 -0.78 30.64
C LEU A 176 -4.86 -2.01 30.00
N ARG A 177 -5.73 -2.70 30.76
CA ARG A 177 -6.54 -3.82 30.28
C ARG A 177 -7.94 -3.75 30.88
N ALA A 178 -8.94 -3.93 30.04
CA ALA A 178 -10.34 -4.05 30.45
C ALA A 178 -11.00 -5.22 29.70
N ALA A 179 -11.98 -5.87 30.33
CA ALA A 179 -12.70 -6.99 29.75
C ALA A 179 -14.20 -6.70 29.72
N ASP A 180 -14.87 -7.26 28.71
CA ASP A 180 -16.33 -7.20 28.50
C ASP A 180 -16.90 -5.77 28.61
N THR A 181 -16.18 -4.79 28.04
CA THR A 181 -16.61 -3.38 28.00
C THR A 181 -16.25 -2.74 26.66
N ASN A 182 -16.99 -1.71 26.29
CA ASN A 182 -16.74 -0.90 25.11
C ASN A 182 -16.14 0.47 25.45
N SER A 183 -15.82 0.72 26.73
CA SER A 183 -15.23 1.98 27.17
C SER A 183 -14.22 1.75 28.29
N VAL A 184 -13.17 2.58 28.32
CA VAL A 184 -12.14 2.54 29.36
C VAL A 184 -11.77 3.94 29.82
N ASP A 185 -11.58 4.08 31.12
CA ASP A 185 -11.09 5.30 31.74
C ASP A 185 -9.56 5.37 31.54
N VAL A 186 -9.11 6.41 30.86
CA VAL A 186 -7.70 6.68 30.54
C VAL A 186 -7.18 7.95 31.21
N SER A 187 -8.00 8.62 32.06
CA SER A 187 -7.67 9.88 32.73
C SER A 187 -6.40 9.81 33.59
N HIS A 188 -6.05 8.61 34.05
CA HIS A 188 -4.85 8.34 34.86
C HIS A 188 -3.59 8.07 34.02
N LEU A 189 -3.70 7.94 32.68
CA LEU A 189 -2.55 7.71 31.82
C LEU A 189 -1.86 9.04 31.48
N PRO A 190 -0.53 9.07 31.44
CA PRO A 190 0.21 10.24 30.94
C PRO A 190 -0.22 10.65 29.52
N ALA A 191 -0.21 11.95 29.24
CA ALA A 191 -0.44 12.41 27.88
C ALA A 191 0.59 11.79 26.90
N GLY A 192 0.13 11.23 25.78
CA GLY A 192 0.99 10.53 24.84
C GLY A 192 0.23 9.78 23.76
N VAL A 193 0.98 9.00 22.99
CA VAL A 193 0.45 8.10 21.95
C VAL A 193 0.38 6.68 22.49
N TYR A 194 -0.76 6.05 22.31
CA TYR A 194 -1.01 4.68 22.74
C TYR A 194 -1.57 3.85 21.58
N MET A 195 -1.17 2.58 21.54
CA MET A 195 -1.79 1.59 20.66
C MET A 195 -2.96 0.93 21.38
N VAL A 196 -4.10 0.84 20.71
CA VAL A 196 -5.31 0.18 21.24
C VAL A 196 -5.48 -1.15 20.51
N ARG A 197 -5.65 -2.22 21.28
CA ARG A 197 -6.06 -3.53 20.78
C ARG A 197 -7.40 -3.91 21.39
N ALA A 198 -8.37 -4.16 20.54
CA ALA A 198 -9.67 -4.70 20.93
C ALA A 198 -9.83 -6.10 20.34
N ASP A 199 -10.15 -7.08 21.18
CA ASP A 199 -10.38 -8.46 20.76
C ASP A 199 -11.87 -8.79 20.90
N GLY A 200 -12.52 -9.31 19.84
CA GLY A 200 -13.87 -9.84 19.81
C GLY A 200 -13.86 -11.39 19.83
N LYS A 201 -15.04 -12.02 20.00
CA LYS A 201 -15.21 -13.47 19.80
C LYS A 201 -15.39 -13.78 18.34
#